data_d68d885b4b3c57d7ea2568dc0340e9c9
#
_entry.id   d68d885b4b3c57d7ea2568dc0340e9c9
#
_cell.length_a   1.000
_cell.length_b   1.000
_cell.length_c   1.000
_cell.angle_alpha   90.00
_cell.angle_beta   90.00
_cell.angle_gamma   90.00
#
_symmetry.space_group_name_H-M   'P 1'
#
loop_
_entity.id
_entity.type
_entity.pdbx_description
1 polymer ?
#
loop_
_entity_poly.entity_id
_entity_poly.type
_entity_poly.pdbx_seq_one_letter_code
_entity_poly.pdbx_strand_id
1 'polypeptide(L)'
;MIKVIGFDLDDTLWATKPTILRAEKKLNEWLKVTVPQLSYTAESMRELRHALTDREPELKTKITELRRRIIEHALELSDVSPSEATELSHQAVEVFLVARNQVKFFEGSLATLEHLSTRYILGALTNGNADIKRIGLDTYFSFAFSAEQVGAPKPALDLFHAALQHNNIEPSQMVYVGDDPILDIDAANQAGLHTVWLKSATKPDPGATQADQVIDLIDELPAALAKLEK
;
A
#
# COMPACT_ATOMS: atom_id res chain seq x y z
N MET A 1 -4.53 -26.91 -5.80
CA MET A 1 -5.79 -26.20 -5.44
C MET A 1 -5.41 -24.93 -4.70
N ILE A 2 -5.94 -23.80 -5.13
CA ILE A 2 -5.72 -22.48 -4.54
C ILE A 2 -6.40 -22.40 -3.17
N LYS A 3 -5.70 -21.88 -2.18
CA LYS A 3 -6.19 -21.71 -0.80
C LYS A 3 -6.22 -20.23 -0.38
N VAL A 4 -5.25 -19.45 -0.86
CA VAL A 4 -5.04 -18.07 -0.44
C VAL A 4 -5.04 -17.16 -1.66
N ILE A 5 -5.64 -15.98 -1.53
CA ILE A 5 -5.55 -14.91 -2.50
C ILE A 5 -4.93 -13.70 -1.81
N GLY A 6 -3.75 -13.29 -2.27
CA GLY A 6 -3.09 -12.05 -1.87
C GLY A 6 -3.48 -10.92 -2.80
N PHE A 7 -3.72 -9.75 -2.25
CA PHE A 7 -4.05 -8.54 -3.00
C PHE A 7 -3.02 -7.44 -2.73
N ASP A 8 -2.61 -6.75 -3.77
CA ASP A 8 -2.23 -5.36 -3.60
C ASP A 8 -3.46 -4.50 -3.27
N LEU A 9 -3.25 -3.32 -2.74
CA LEU A 9 -4.33 -2.44 -2.29
C LEU A 9 -4.47 -1.20 -3.18
N ASP A 10 -3.43 -0.40 -3.25
CA ASP A 10 -3.38 0.89 -3.94
C ASP A 10 -3.37 0.70 -5.47
N ASP A 11 -4.28 1.36 -6.18
CA ASP A 11 -4.57 1.20 -7.62
C ASP A 11 -5.10 -0.19 -8.02
N THR A 12 -5.23 -1.12 -7.06
CA THR A 12 -5.87 -2.43 -7.24
C THR A 12 -7.32 -2.44 -6.74
N LEU A 13 -7.59 -1.90 -5.55
CA LEU A 13 -8.95 -1.85 -4.98
C LEU A 13 -9.55 -0.44 -4.96
N TRP A 14 -8.74 0.60 -5.09
CA TRP A 14 -9.12 2.03 -5.17
C TRP A 14 -8.02 2.84 -5.84
N ALA A 15 -8.34 4.03 -6.34
CA ALA A 15 -7.36 4.93 -6.92
C ALA A 15 -6.48 5.59 -5.85
N THR A 16 -5.16 5.38 -5.95
CA THR A 16 -4.16 5.90 -5.01
C THR A 16 -4.01 7.40 -5.08
N LYS A 17 -3.81 7.95 -6.28
CA LYS A 17 -3.51 9.37 -6.47
C LYS A 17 -4.56 10.31 -5.83
N PRO A 18 -5.87 10.18 -6.08
CA PRO A 18 -6.88 11.04 -5.46
C PRO A 18 -6.96 10.85 -3.94
N THR A 19 -6.70 9.64 -3.45
CA THR A 19 -6.69 9.32 -2.02
C THR A 19 -5.54 10.03 -1.30
N ILE A 20 -4.32 9.94 -1.84
CA ILE A 20 -3.14 10.61 -1.28
C ILE A 20 -3.29 12.14 -1.37
N LEU A 21 -3.73 12.68 -2.51
CA LEU A 21 -3.92 14.13 -2.65
C LEU A 21 -4.91 14.69 -1.62
N ARG A 22 -5.99 13.96 -1.32
CA ARG A 22 -6.94 14.34 -0.28
C ARG A 22 -6.30 14.30 1.11
N ALA A 23 -5.52 13.27 1.41
CA ALA A 23 -4.83 13.14 2.68
C ALA A 23 -3.78 14.25 2.89
N GLU A 24 -2.99 14.56 1.86
CA GLU A 24 -2.05 15.70 1.87
C GLU A 24 -2.77 17.04 2.07
N LYS A 25 -3.91 17.24 1.40
CA LYS A 25 -4.71 18.45 1.59
C LYS A 25 -5.17 18.59 3.05
N LYS A 26 -5.67 17.52 3.67
CA LYS A 26 -6.11 17.52 5.07
C LYS A 26 -4.96 17.79 6.04
N LEU A 27 -3.82 17.17 5.81
CA LEU A 27 -2.59 17.43 6.57
C LEU A 27 -2.18 18.91 6.48
N ASN A 28 -2.13 19.46 5.27
CA ASN A 28 -1.73 20.85 5.05
C ASN A 28 -2.74 21.85 5.66
N GLU A 29 -4.04 21.57 5.59
CA GLU A 29 -5.08 22.38 6.24
C GLU A 29 -4.88 22.40 7.76
N TRP A 30 -4.61 21.24 8.35
CA TRP A 30 -4.37 21.11 9.78
C TRP A 30 -3.08 21.83 10.22
N LEU A 31 -1.98 21.64 9.50
CA LEU A 31 -0.69 22.30 9.79
C LEU A 31 -0.80 23.81 9.73
N LYS A 32 -1.49 24.37 8.74
CA LYS A 32 -1.71 25.84 8.61
C LYS A 32 -2.47 26.45 9.79
N VAL A 33 -3.38 25.70 10.40
CA VAL A 33 -4.16 26.16 11.55
C VAL A 33 -3.35 26.00 12.85
N THR A 34 -2.65 24.86 12.98
CA THR A 34 -1.96 24.50 14.22
C THR A 34 -0.64 25.22 14.37
N VAL A 35 0.11 25.42 13.26
CA VAL A 35 1.43 26.06 13.23
C VAL A 35 1.47 27.12 12.12
N PRO A 36 0.84 28.30 12.32
CA PRO A 36 0.71 29.34 11.28
C PRO A 36 2.06 29.86 10.74
N GLN A 37 3.11 29.81 11.57
CA GLN A 37 4.49 30.20 11.21
C GLN A 37 5.21 29.14 10.40
N LEU A 38 4.66 27.93 10.23
CA LEU A 38 5.30 26.85 9.48
C LEU A 38 5.54 27.26 8.03
N SER A 39 6.80 27.34 7.68
CA SER A 39 7.25 27.72 6.33
C SER A 39 8.00 26.56 5.68
N TYR A 40 7.40 25.92 4.71
CA TYR A 40 8.06 24.93 3.87
C TYR A 40 7.49 24.94 2.44
N THR A 41 8.30 24.52 1.50
CA THR A 41 7.91 24.32 0.10
C THR A 41 7.97 22.86 -0.28
N ALA A 42 7.37 22.48 -1.40
CA ALA A 42 7.50 21.12 -1.92
C ALA A 42 8.98 20.78 -2.24
N GLU A 43 9.80 21.78 -2.54
CA GLU A 43 11.23 21.62 -2.80
C GLU A 43 11.99 21.33 -1.50
N SER A 44 11.83 22.15 -0.47
CA SER A 44 12.48 21.94 0.83
C SER A 44 12.09 20.59 1.46
N MET A 45 10.84 20.15 1.28
CA MET A 45 10.40 18.82 1.73
C MET A 45 11.07 17.68 0.96
N ARG A 46 11.34 17.85 -0.34
CA ARG A 46 12.12 16.87 -1.10
C ARG A 46 13.58 16.82 -0.67
N GLU A 47 14.19 17.97 -0.42
CA GLU A 47 15.56 18.07 0.10
C GLU A 47 15.68 17.40 1.46
N LEU A 48 14.75 17.67 2.38
CA LEU A 48 14.67 17.02 3.68
C LEU A 48 14.51 15.49 3.58
N ARG A 49 13.65 15.04 2.65
CA ARG A 49 13.51 13.60 2.37
C ARG A 49 14.84 13.00 1.96
N HIS A 50 15.54 13.60 0.99
CA HIS A 50 16.83 13.11 0.52
C HIS A 50 17.86 13.10 1.64
N ALA A 51 18.03 14.20 2.37
CA ALA A 51 18.97 14.30 3.48
C ALA A 51 18.71 13.25 4.58
N LEU A 52 17.44 13.01 4.92
CA LEU A 52 17.06 12.00 5.91
C LEU A 52 17.32 10.57 5.40
N THR A 53 16.95 10.25 4.17
CA THR A 53 17.14 8.90 3.62
C THR A 53 18.58 8.57 3.26
N ASP A 54 19.44 9.57 3.06
CA ASP A 54 20.88 9.38 2.90
C ASP A 54 21.57 9.11 4.24
N ARG A 55 21.13 9.78 5.30
CA ARG A 55 21.63 9.60 6.65
C ARG A 55 21.11 8.34 7.33
N GLU A 56 19.84 8.01 7.09
CA GLU A 56 19.09 6.91 7.69
C GLU A 56 18.42 6.08 6.57
N PRO A 57 19.18 5.22 5.84
CA PRO A 57 18.66 4.50 4.66
C PRO A 57 17.46 3.60 4.92
N GLU A 58 17.28 3.11 6.14
CA GLU A 58 16.13 2.31 6.57
C GLU A 58 14.80 3.07 6.51
N LEU A 59 14.83 4.40 6.52
CA LEU A 59 13.62 5.23 6.35
C LEU A 59 13.01 5.10 4.95
N LYS A 60 13.76 4.62 3.95
CA LYS A 60 13.23 4.39 2.60
C LYS A 60 12.07 3.40 2.59
N THR A 61 12.09 2.42 3.50
CA THR A 61 11.03 1.41 3.64
C THR A 61 9.98 1.78 4.69
N LYS A 62 10.30 2.74 5.59
CA LYS A 62 9.43 3.20 6.67
C LYS A 62 8.75 4.52 6.28
N ILE A 63 7.85 4.46 5.30
CA ILE A 63 7.26 5.66 4.66
C ILE A 63 6.46 6.52 5.65
N THR A 64 5.83 5.92 6.65
CA THR A 64 5.08 6.62 7.70
C THR A 64 6.02 7.36 8.64
N GLU A 65 7.07 6.69 9.11
CA GLU A 65 8.09 7.30 9.95
C GLU A 65 8.89 8.37 9.19
N LEU A 66 9.24 8.13 7.94
CA LEU A 66 9.89 9.13 7.09
C LEU A 66 9.03 10.40 7.00
N ARG A 67 7.72 10.28 6.78
CA ARG A 67 6.80 11.42 6.77
C ARG A 67 6.84 12.17 8.11
N ARG A 68 6.77 11.44 9.21
CA ARG A 68 6.82 12.02 10.56
C ARG A 68 8.10 12.83 10.77
N ARG A 69 9.26 12.24 10.45
CA ARG A 69 10.57 12.89 10.60
C ARG A 69 10.72 14.13 9.72
N ILE A 70 10.19 14.10 8.50
CA ILE A 70 10.18 15.28 7.62
C ILE A 70 9.35 16.41 8.24
N ILE A 71 8.16 16.11 8.76
CA ILE A 71 7.29 17.10 9.41
C ILE A 71 7.96 17.64 10.68
N GLU A 72 8.49 16.78 11.54
CA GLU A 72 9.20 17.15 12.77
C GLU A 72 10.32 18.15 12.46
N HIS A 73 11.17 17.84 11.48
CA HIS A 73 12.27 18.71 11.12
C HIS A 73 11.80 20.05 10.49
N ALA A 74 10.73 20.03 9.71
CA ALA A 74 10.13 21.27 9.16
C ALA A 74 9.57 22.17 10.28
N LEU A 75 9.02 21.58 11.34
CA LEU A 75 8.55 22.28 12.53
C LEU A 75 9.71 22.93 13.30
N GLU A 76 10.80 22.19 13.54
CA GLU A 76 12.02 22.71 14.18
C GLU A 76 12.63 23.88 13.39
N LEU A 77 12.68 23.78 12.05
CA LEU A 77 13.13 24.88 11.18
C LEU A 77 12.19 26.10 11.19
N SER A 78 10.99 25.96 11.74
CA SER A 78 9.99 27.03 11.88
C SER A 78 9.88 27.52 13.33
N ASP A 79 10.97 27.42 14.10
CA ASP A 79 11.08 27.88 15.49
C ASP A 79 10.14 27.19 16.49
N VAL A 80 9.63 25.98 16.17
CA VAL A 80 8.92 25.13 17.13
C VAL A 80 9.93 24.37 17.99
N SER A 81 9.71 24.33 19.30
CA SER A 81 10.63 23.62 20.19
C SER A 81 10.71 22.12 19.87
N PRO A 82 11.86 21.44 20.06
CA PRO A 82 12.01 20.02 19.70
C PRO A 82 10.94 19.10 20.32
N SER A 83 10.60 19.33 21.59
CA SER A 83 9.57 18.54 22.27
C SER A 83 8.19 18.73 21.66
N GLU A 84 7.82 19.96 21.32
CA GLU A 84 6.56 20.28 20.68
C GLU A 84 6.53 19.81 19.21
N ALA A 85 7.65 19.93 18.48
CA ALA A 85 7.79 19.43 17.12
C ALA A 85 7.57 17.91 17.05
N THR A 86 8.14 17.15 17.99
CA THR A 86 7.90 15.70 18.10
C THR A 86 6.40 15.41 18.29
N GLU A 87 5.74 16.04 19.26
CA GLU A 87 4.33 15.83 19.55
C GLU A 87 3.44 16.21 18.33
N LEU A 88 3.65 17.39 17.76
CA LEU A 88 2.90 17.85 16.58
C LEU A 88 3.13 16.98 15.34
N SER A 89 4.34 16.43 15.17
CA SER A 89 4.63 15.52 14.05
C SER A 89 3.81 14.23 14.13
N HIS A 90 3.62 13.67 15.33
CA HIS A 90 2.75 12.51 15.53
C HIS A 90 1.28 12.84 15.24
N GLN A 91 0.77 13.97 15.72
CA GLN A 91 -0.59 14.42 15.44
C GLN A 91 -0.80 14.66 13.95
N ALA A 92 0.16 15.30 13.28
CA ALA A 92 0.11 15.56 11.83
C ALA A 92 0.04 14.26 11.00
N VAL A 93 0.86 13.27 11.35
CA VAL A 93 0.81 11.95 10.71
C VAL A 93 -0.52 11.26 10.94
N GLU A 94 -1.09 11.36 12.14
CA GLU A 94 -2.42 10.77 12.41
C GLU A 94 -3.51 11.44 11.57
N VAL A 95 -3.50 12.76 11.42
CA VAL A 95 -4.41 13.49 10.52
C VAL A 95 -4.28 12.97 9.08
N PHE A 96 -3.04 12.78 8.60
CA PHE A 96 -2.81 12.19 7.29
C PHE A 96 -3.36 10.77 7.19
N LEU A 97 -3.06 9.89 8.14
CA LEU A 97 -3.48 8.49 8.12
C LEU A 97 -5.00 8.32 8.20
N VAL A 98 -5.69 9.13 9.00
CA VAL A 98 -7.16 9.14 9.04
C VAL A 98 -7.73 9.44 7.65
N ALA A 99 -7.22 10.47 6.97
CA ALA A 99 -7.70 10.83 5.64
C ALA A 99 -7.24 9.84 4.55
N ARG A 100 -6.03 9.25 4.69
CA ARG A 100 -5.46 8.24 3.81
C ARG A 100 -6.30 6.95 3.76
N ASN A 101 -6.87 6.59 4.89
CA ASN A 101 -7.67 5.37 5.01
C ASN A 101 -9.18 5.59 4.68
N GLN A 102 -9.58 6.79 4.28
CA GLN A 102 -10.90 7.06 3.70
C GLN A 102 -10.87 6.83 2.19
N VAL A 103 -10.88 5.59 1.75
CA VAL A 103 -10.77 5.22 0.33
C VAL A 103 -12.14 5.22 -0.36
N LYS A 104 -12.13 5.41 -1.70
CA LYS A 104 -13.28 5.16 -2.57
C LYS A 104 -12.95 3.95 -3.41
N PHE A 105 -13.55 2.82 -3.09
CA PHE A 105 -13.34 1.56 -3.82
C PHE A 105 -13.72 1.67 -5.29
N PHE A 106 -13.02 0.93 -6.13
CA PHE A 106 -13.49 0.67 -7.49
C PHE A 106 -14.80 -0.12 -7.47
N GLU A 107 -15.60 0.06 -8.51
CA GLU A 107 -16.85 -0.68 -8.67
C GLU A 107 -16.58 -2.19 -8.65
N GLY A 108 -17.42 -2.93 -7.93
CA GLY A 108 -17.27 -4.38 -7.78
C GLY A 108 -16.27 -4.84 -6.70
N SER A 109 -15.34 -3.99 -6.23
CA SER A 109 -14.28 -4.43 -5.29
C SER A 109 -14.83 -5.11 -4.03
N LEU A 110 -15.74 -4.44 -3.32
CA LEU A 110 -16.28 -5.01 -2.07
C LEU A 110 -17.08 -6.29 -2.30
N ALA A 111 -17.92 -6.31 -3.34
CA ALA A 111 -18.71 -7.50 -3.68
C ALA A 111 -17.83 -8.69 -4.07
N THR A 112 -16.72 -8.43 -4.79
CA THR A 112 -15.73 -9.45 -5.16
C THR A 112 -15.02 -9.99 -3.92
N LEU A 113 -14.58 -9.13 -3.00
CA LEU A 113 -13.93 -9.55 -1.75
C LEU A 113 -14.89 -10.37 -0.88
N GLU A 114 -16.14 -9.92 -0.72
CA GLU A 114 -17.18 -10.64 0.01
C GLU A 114 -17.40 -12.04 -0.57
N HIS A 115 -17.59 -12.14 -1.90
CA HIS A 115 -17.78 -13.41 -2.58
C HIS A 115 -16.58 -14.35 -2.39
N LEU A 116 -15.36 -13.87 -2.59
CA LEU A 116 -14.14 -14.68 -2.51
C LEU A 116 -13.80 -15.12 -1.08
N SER A 117 -14.08 -14.29 -0.08
CA SER A 117 -13.83 -14.60 1.33
C SER A 117 -14.62 -15.80 1.85
N THR A 118 -15.70 -16.19 1.15
CA THR A 118 -16.49 -17.40 1.50
C THR A 118 -15.76 -18.70 1.14
N ARG A 119 -14.75 -18.64 0.25
CA ARG A 119 -14.08 -19.83 -0.29
C ARG A 119 -12.56 -19.82 -0.05
N TYR A 120 -11.96 -18.65 -0.02
CA TYR A 120 -10.51 -18.48 0.08
C TYR A 120 -10.12 -17.65 1.29
N ILE A 121 -8.93 -17.88 1.81
CA ILE A 121 -8.29 -16.97 2.75
C ILE A 121 -7.80 -15.76 1.95
N LEU A 122 -8.26 -14.57 2.29
CA LEU A 122 -7.81 -13.34 1.64
C LEU A 122 -6.78 -12.62 2.50
N GLY A 123 -5.78 -12.01 1.86
CA GLY A 123 -4.76 -11.23 2.53
C GLY A 123 -4.29 -10.04 1.71
N ALA A 124 -3.79 -9.00 2.38
CA ALA A 124 -3.26 -7.80 1.73
C ALA A 124 -1.73 -7.73 1.83
N LEU A 125 -1.04 -7.43 0.71
CA LEU A 125 0.41 -7.25 0.63
C LEU A 125 0.69 -5.91 -0.04
N THR A 126 1.04 -4.88 0.73
CA THR A 126 1.15 -3.51 0.23
C THR A 126 2.52 -2.90 0.45
N ASN A 127 2.99 -2.10 -0.52
CA ASN A 127 4.13 -1.19 -0.34
C ASN A 127 3.73 0.11 0.38
N GLY A 128 2.43 0.36 0.49
CA GLY A 128 1.87 1.54 1.12
C GLY A 128 1.63 1.40 2.63
N ASN A 129 0.96 2.40 3.18
CA ASN A 129 0.55 2.48 4.58
C ASN A 129 -0.98 2.46 4.76
N ALA A 130 -1.69 1.81 3.85
CA ALA A 130 -3.11 1.54 4.03
C ALA A 130 -3.32 0.53 5.16
N ASP A 131 -4.25 0.84 6.05
CA ASP A 131 -4.60 -0.01 7.19
C ASP A 131 -5.97 -0.64 6.94
N ILE A 132 -5.99 -1.96 6.74
CA ILE A 132 -7.22 -2.71 6.44
C ILE A 132 -8.29 -2.55 7.52
N LYS A 133 -7.91 -2.37 8.80
CA LYS A 133 -8.87 -2.15 9.90
C LYS A 133 -9.49 -0.76 9.83
N ARG A 134 -8.68 0.27 9.59
CA ARG A 134 -9.19 1.65 9.44
C ARG A 134 -10.07 1.81 8.21
N ILE A 135 -9.85 0.99 7.18
CA ILE A 135 -10.65 0.98 5.94
C ILE A 135 -11.92 0.13 6.09
N GLY A 136 -11.97 -0.79 7.08
CA GLY A 136 -13.08 -1.72 7.28
C GLY A 136 -12.98 -2.98 6.42
N LEU A 137 -11.78 -3.33 5.96
CA LEU A 137 -11.51 -4.53 5.16
C LEU A 137 -11.12 -5.75 5.99
N ASP A 138 -10.95 -5.61 7.29
CA ASP A 138 -10.66 -6.70 8.22
C ASP A 138 -11.82 -7.71 8.37
N THR A 139 -12.99 -7.39 7.82
CA THR A 139 -14.10 -8.35 7.65
C THR A 139 -13.84 -9.37 6.55
N TYR A 140 -12.99 -9.04 5.56
CA TYR A 140 -12.66 -9.90 4.42
C TYR A 140 -11.24 -10.44 4.47
N PHE A 141 -10.29 -9.62 4.90
CA PHE A 141 -8.87 -9.99 4.95
C PHE A 141 -8.51 -10.61 6.29
N SER A 142 -8.00 -11.84 6.26
CA SER A 142 -7.53 -12.56 7.43
C SER A 142 -6.16 -12.12 7.90
N PHE A 143 -5.35 -11.52 7.01
CA PHE A 143 -4.02 -10.99 7.30
C PHE A 143 -3.68 -9.81 6.39
N ALA A 144 -2.72 -9.00 6.83
CA ALA A 144 -2.12 -7.95 6.01
C ALA A 144 -0.65 -7.78 6.39
N PHE A 145 0.20 -7.59 5.38
CA PHE A 145 1.60 -7.24 5.54
C PHE A 145 1.92 -6.00 4.70
N SER A 146 2.66 -5.07 5.30
CA SER A 146 3.20 -3.90 4.61
C SER A 146 4.70 -4.00 4.45
N ALA A 147 5.25 -3.29 3.47
CA ALA A 147 6.70 -3.16 3.28
C ALA A 147 7.40 -2.63 4.54
N GLU A 148 6.76 -1.73 5.28
CA GLU A 148 7.27 -1.19 6.54
C GLU A 148 7.40 -2.26 7.63
N GLN A 149 6.47 -3.22 7.68
CA GLN A 149 6.49 -4.33 8.65
C GLN A 149 7.54 -5.39 8.31
N VAL A 150 7.67 -5.76 7.03
CA VAL A 150 8.63 -6.81 6.61
C VAL A 150 10.02 -6.26 6.32
N GLY A 151 10.17 -4.93 6.19
CA GLY A 151 11.45 -4.26 5.95
C GLY A 151 11.88 -4.18 4.49
N ALA A 152 11.07 -4.69 3.54
CA ALA A 152 11.37 -4.67 2.11
C ALA A 152 10.11 -4.47 1.27
N PRO A 153 10.10 -3.49 0.34
CA PRO A 153 8.99 -3.29 -0.58
C PRO A 153 9.06 -4.25 -1.77
N LYS A 154 7.92 -4.59 -2.37
CA LYS A 154 7.89 -5.19 -3.71
C LYS A 154 8.70 -4.31 -4.68
N PRO A 155 9.52 -4.83 -5.58
CA PRO A 155 9.54 -6.22 -6.06
C PRO A 155 10.37 -7.21 -5.21
N ALA A 156 10.87 -6.83 -4.00
CA ALA A 156 11.47 -7.82 -3.11
C ALA A 156 10.42 -8.88 -2.70
N LEU A 157 10.90 -10.11 -2.47
CA LEU A 157 10.01 -11.26 -2.27
C LEU A 157 9.49 -11.39 -0.83
N ASP A 158 9.95 -10.55 0.07
CA ASP A 158 9.71 -10.65 1.52
C ASP A 158 8.22 -10.64 1.88
N LEU A 159 7.42 -9.80 1.24
CA LEU A 159 5.97 -9.75 1.44
C LEU A 159 5.29 -11.07 1.04
N PHE A 160 5.68 -11.64 -0.09
CA PHE A 160 5.14 -12.92 -0.55
C PHE A 160 5.56 -14.07 0.36
N HIS A 161 6.83 -14.13 0.75
CA HIS A 161 7.35 -15.13 1.69
C HIS A 161 6.65 -15.02 3.06
N ALA A 162 6.44 -13.81 3.57
CA ALA A 162 5.69 -13.60 4.81
C ALA A 162 4.26 -14.16 4.72
N ALA A 163 3.57 -13.94 3.60
CA ALA A 163 2.23 -14.46 3.38
C ALA A 163 2.20 -16.00 3.28
N LEU A 164 3.16 -16.60 2.56
CA LEU A 164 3.28 -18.06 2.44
C LEU A 164 3.56 -18.70 3.80
N GLN A 165 4.50 -18.13 4.56
CA GLN A 165 4.85 -18.62 5.90
C GLN A 165 3.69 -18.48 6.87
N HIS A 166 3.00 -17.32 6.88
CA HIS A 166 1.85 -17.07 7.76
C HIS A 166 0.74 -18.09 7.58
N ASN A 167 0.46 -18.47 6.33
CA ASN A 167 -0.60 -19.41 5.99
C ASN A 167 -0.12 -20.88 5.94
N ASN A 168 1.17 -21.13 6.10
CA ASN A 168 1.79 -22.45 5.98
C ASN A 168 1.39 -23.17 4.69
N ILE A 169 1.61 -22.53 3.54
CA ILE A 169 1.24 -23.02 2.21
C ILE A 169 2.43 -22.97 1.25
N GLU A 170 2.35 -23.81 0.20
CA GLU A 170 3.26 -23.77 -0.94
C GLU A 170 2.89 -22.63 -1.90
N PRO A 171 3.86 -22.06 -2.65
CA PRO A 171 3.60 -20.97 -3.61
C PRO A 171 2.47 -21.27 -4.60
N SER A 172 2.37 -22.48 -5.13
CA SER A 172 1.31 -22.92 -6.06
C SER A 172 -0.09 -22.96 -5.45
N GLN A 173 -0.23 -22.72 -4.15
CA GLN A 173 -1.52 -22.65 -3.45
C GLN A 173 -1.99 -21.22 -3.24
N MET A 174 -1.23 -20.23 -3.71
CA MET A 174 -1.54 -18.81 -3.61
C MET A 174 -1.67 -18.16 -4.98
N VAL A 175 -2.68 -17.31 -5.12
CA VAL A 175 -2.80 -16.36 -6.24
C VAL A 175 -2.50 -14.97 -5.72
N TYR A 176 -1.75 -14.20 -6.48
CA TYR A 176 -1.55 -12.79 -6.20
C TYR A 176 -2.25 -11.91 -7.24
N VAL A 177 -2.94 -10.88 -6.78
CA VAL A 177 -3.71 -9.94 -7.60
C VAL A 177 -3.15 -8.54 -7.41
N GLY A 178 -2.75 -7.88 -8.48
CA GLY A 178 -2.22 -6.52 -8.42
C GLY A 178 -2.27 -5.80 -9.75
N ASP A 179 -2.04 -4.49 -9.75
CA ASP A 179 -2.09 -3.64 -10.93
C ASP A 179 -0.71 -3.37 -11.55
N ASP A 180 0.37 -3.52 -10.76
CA ASP A 180 1.72 -3.21 -11.21
C ASP A 180 2.39 -4.43 -11.87
N PRO A 181 2.74 -4.35 -13.17
CA PRO A 181 3.33 -5.48 -13.88
C PRO A 181 4.70 -5.90 -13.33
N ILE A 182 5.45 -4.99 -12.71
CA ILE A 182 6.80 -5.26 -12.18
C ILE A 182 6.73 -5.60 -10.69
N LEU A 183 6.08 -4.71 -9.91
CA LEU A 183 6.06 -4.85 -8.45
C LEU A 183 5.16 -6.00 -7.99
N ASP A 184 4.08 -6.28 -8.72
CA ASP A 184 3.12 -7.31 -8.36
C ASP A 184 3.32 -8.59 -9.17
N ILE A 185 3.28 -8.49 -10.51
CA ILE A 185 3.22 -9.67 -11.35
C ILE A 185 4.58 -10.34 -11.51
N ASP A 186 5.60 -9.60 -11.93
CA ASP A 186 6.95 -10.19 -12.07
C ASP A 186 7.47 -10.73 -10.73
N ALA A 187 7.26 -9.97 -9.65
CA ALA A 187 7.71 -10.37 -8.32
C ALA A 187 6.94 -11.60 -7.77
N ALA A 188 5.61 -11.66 -7.95
CA ALA A 188 4.83 -12.82 -7.53
C ALA A 188 5.17 -14.07 -8.37
N ASN A 189 5.38 -13.91 -9.69
CA ASN A 189 5.87 -14.99 -10.55
C ASN A 189 7.25 -15.51 -10.11
N GLN A 190 8.17 -14.59 -9.75
CA GLN A 190 9.48 -14.96 -9.22
C GLN A 190 9.37 -15.72 -7.88
N ALA A 191 8.37 -15.41 -7.06
CA ALA A 191 8.08 -16.13 -5.82
C ALA A 191 7.37 -17.49 -6.07
N GLY A 192 7.01 -17.81 -7.31
CA GLY A 192 6.35 -19.05 -7.70
C GLY A 192 4.84 -19.09 -7.45
N LEU A 193 4.21 -17.93 -7.27
CA LEU A 193 2.77 -17.78 -7.11
C LEU A 193 2.07 -17.81 -8.46
N HIS A 194 0.77 -18.12 -8.43
CA HIS A 194 -0.11 -17.76 -9.54
C HIS A 194 -0.42 -16.26 -9.53
N THR A 195 -0.64 -15.68 -10.71
CA THR A 195 -0.81 -14.24 -10.85
C THR A 195 -2.04 -13.86 -11.65
N VAL A 196 -2.74 -12.83 -11.18
CA VAL A 196 -3.80 -12.15 -11.93
C VAL A 196 -3.46 -10.67 -12.00
N TRP A 197 -3.21 -10.19 -13.21
CA TRP A 197 -2.93 -8.78 -13.46
C TRP A 197 -4.24 -8.01 -13.70
N LEU A 198 -4.55 -7.07 -12.81
CA LEU A 198 -5.60 -6.09 -13.02
C LEU A 198 -5.02 -4.94 -13.84
N LYS A 199 -5.29 -4.96 -15.15
CA LYS A 199 -4.72 -4.00 -16.08
C LYS A 199 -5.27 -2.60 -15.86
N SER A 200 -4.40 -1.62 -15.73
CA SER A 200 -4.79 -0.22 -15.57
C SER A 200 -4.32 0.63 -16.75
N ALA A 201 -5.03 1.75 -16.99
CA ALA A 201 -4.64 2.69 -18.05
C ALA A 201 -3.31 3.41 -17.78
N THR A 202 -2.87 3.45 -16.51
CA THR A 202 -1.61 4.07 -16.10
C THR A 202 -0.41 3.15 -16.25
N LYS A 203 -0.65 1.83 -16.35
CA LYS A 203 0.36 0.78 -16.51
C LYS A 203 -0.13 -0.23 -17.56
N PRO A 204 -0.17 0.17 -18.84
CA PRO A 204 -0.77 -0.63 -19.91
C PRO A 204 0.12 -1.78 -20.38
N ASP A 205 1.44 -1.66 -20.18
CA ASP A 205 2.42 -2.60 -20.72
C ASP A 205 2.76 -3.69 -19.70
N PRO A 206 2.91 -4.95 -20.12
CA PRO A 206 3.30 -6.04 -19.23
C PRO A 206 4.74 -5.85 -18.74
N GLY A 207 5.07 -6.51 -17.62
CA GLY A 207 6.44 -6.65 -17.12
C GLY A 207 7.29 -7.63 -17.95
N ALA A 208 8.35 -8.15 -17.34
CA ALA A 208 9.25 -9.12 -17.97
C ALA A 208 8.62 -10.51 -18.07
N THR A 209 7.63 -10.82 -17.24
CA THR A 209 6.91 -12.10 -17.22
C THR A 209 5.43 -11.93 -17.58
N GLN A 210 4.78 -13.02 -17.97
CA GLN A 210 3.35 -13.01 -18.23
C GLN A 210 2.57 -13.36 -16.96
N ALA A 211 1.46 -12.65 -16.72
CA ALA A 211 0.49 -13.06 -15.73
C ALA A 211 -0.28 -14.32 -16.22
N ASP A 212 -0.64 -15.21 -15.30
CA ASP A 212 -1.46 -16.39 -15.63
C ASP A 212 -2.86 -15.98 -16.14
N GLN A 213 -3.40 -14.90 -15.60
CA GLN A 213 -4.64 -14.29 -16.09
C GLN A 213 -4.52 -12.76 -16.09
N VAL A 214 -5.25 -12.13 -17.02
CA VAL A 214 -5.36 -10.67 -17.13
C VAL A 214 -6.83 -10.31 -17.07
N ILE A 215 -7.17 -9.31 -16.26
CA ILE A 215 -8.51 -8.76 -16.12
C ILE A 215 -8.47 -7.24 -16.25
N ASP A 216 -9.54 -6.65 -16.76
CA ASP A 216 -9.70 -5.19 -16.86
C ASP A 216 -10.52 -4.64 -15.68
N LEU A 217 -11.39 -5.46 -15.09
CA LEU A 217 -12.23 -5.10 -13.95
C LEU A 217 -12.09 -6.13 -12.82
N ILE A 218 -12.15 -5.66 -11.59
CA ILE A 218 -11.95 -6.52 -10.42
C ILE A 218 -13.06 -7.59 -10.26
N ASP A 219 -14.25 -7.35 -10.74
CA ASP A 219 -15.38 -8.30 -10.72
C ASP A 219 -15.22 -9.46 -11.71
N GLU A 220 -14.24 -9.42 -12.62
CA GLU A 220 -13.84 -10.53 -13.48
C GLU A 220 -12.96 -11.57 -12.73
N LEU A 221 -12.44 -11.21 -11.55
CA LEU A 221 -11.52 -12.07 -10.78
C LEU A 221 -12.08 -13.47 -10.48
N PRO A 222 -13.35 -13.67 -10.08
CA PRO A 222 -13.87 -15.02 -9.84
C PRO A 222 -13.82 -15.92 -11.09
N ALA A 223 -14.05 -15.37 -12.27
CA ALA A 223 -13.97 -16.11 -13.53
C ALA A 223 -12.51 -16.42 -13.91
N ALA A 224 -11.57 -15.52 -13.63
CA ALA A 224 -10.14 -15.74 -13.83
C ALA A 224 -9.61 -16.85 -12.91
N LEU A 225 -9.99 -16.85 -11.65
CA LEU A 225 -9.63 -17.90 -10.68
C LEU A 225 -10.15 -19.28 -11.11
N ALA A 226 -11.39 -19.36 -11.60
CA ALA A 226 -11.96 -20.62 -12.07
C ALA A 226 -11.22 -21.22 -13.28
N LYS A 227 -10.44 -20.41 -14.04
CA LYS A 227 -9.56 -20.91 -15.11
C LYS A 227 -8.25 -21.46 -14.58
N LEU A 228 -7.72 -20.91 -13.47
CA LEU A 228 -6.49 -21.37 -12.84
C LEU A 228 -6.66 -22.70 -12.07
N GLU A 229 -7.89 -23.06 -11.74
CA GLU A 229 -8.19 -24.28 -10.96
C GLU A 229 -8.56 -25.48 -11.85
N LYS A 230 -8.55 -25.32 -13.17
CA LYS A 230 -8.80 -26.42 -14.14
C LYS A 230 -7.53 -27.17 -14.48
#